data_1146c16db8965fe842490e82cac3cda1
#
_entry.id   1146c16db8965fe842490e82cac3cda1
#
_cell.length_a   1.000
_cell.length_b   1.000
_cell.length_c   1.000
_cell.angle_alpha   90.00
_cell.angle_beta   90.00
_cell.angle_gamma   90.00
#
_symmetry.space_group_name_H-M   'P 1'
#
loop_
_entity.id
_entity.type
_entity.pdbx_description
1 polymer ?
#
loop_
_entity_poly.entity_id
_entity_poly.type
_entity_poly.pdbx_seq_one_letter_code
_entity_poly.pdbx_strand_id
1 'polypeptide(L)'
;GVDPYYLTYKAMKVGYKPEMILAGRRINDNMGLYIVGQVYKLMANKNIHVEGSNVLIMGLTFKENCPDIRNTRVLDIVEEFQSSNCNIDVYDPWVDKNEAAREYSINPIDYPITGNYDVIILAVAHDEFQKLPVKRIKSFGKENYVLYDIKYLLREDEVDGRL
;
A
#
# COMPACT_ATOMS: atom_id res chain seq x y z
N GLY A 1 6.65 11.71 8.83
CA GLY A 1 7.60 11.71 9.94
C GLY A 1 6.92 11.99 11.27
N VAL A 2 7.50 11.51 12.37
CA VAL A 2 6.93 11.63 13.72
C VAL A 2 7.20 13.00 14.35
N ASP A 3 8.29 13.67 13.95
CA ASP A 3 8.74 14.93 14.53
C ASP A 3 7.69 16.07 14.49
N PRO A 4 6.91 16.26 13.43
CA PRO A 4 5.83 17.26 13.41
C PRO A 4 4.78 17.04 14.50
N TYR A 5 4.60 15.82 15.03
CA TYR A 5 3.65 15.53 16.11
C TYR A 5 4.07 16.20 17.42
N TYR A 6 5.35 16.12 17.77
CA TYR A 6 5.88 16.77 18.98
C TYR A 6 5.74 18.28 18.90
N LEU A 7 6.00 18.84 17.71
CA LEU A 7 5.86 20.27 17.47
C LEU A 7 4.40 20.72 17.59
N THR A 8 3.46 20.01 16.97
CA THR A 8 2.03 20.35 17.06
C THR A 8 1.50 20.22 18.48
N TYR A 9 1.90 19.19 19.21
CA TYR A 9 1.53 19.00 20.60
C TYR A 9 2.05 20.17 21.47
N LYS A 10 3.31 20.57 21.31
CA LYS A 10 3.89 21.70 22.04
C LYS A 10 3.21 23.01 21.69
N ALA A 11 2.95 23.25 20.41
CA ALA A 11 2.24 24.45 19.94
C ALA A 11 0.85 24.57 20.58
N MET A 12 0.07 23.49 20.58
CA MET A 12 -1.26 23.47 21.20
C MET A 12 -1.21 23.74 22.73
N LYS A 13 -0.17 23.23 23.41
CA LYS A 13 0.01 23.49 24.84
C LYS A 13 0.23 24.98 25.18
N VAL A 14 0.80 25.72 24.25
CA VAL A 14 1.04 27.20 24.43
C VAL A 14 -0.07 28.03 23.77
N GLY A 15 -1.21 27.42 23.43
CA GLY A 15 -2.38 28.09 22.86
C GLY A 15 -2.30 28.38 21.36
N TYR A 16 -1.30 27.86 20.64
CA TYR A 16 -1.18 28.03 19.19
C TYR A 16 -1.69 26.81 18.44
N LYS A 17 -2.63 26.98 17.51
CA LYS A 17 -3.15 25.91 16.66
C LYS A 17 -2.39 25.87 15.33
N PRO A 18 -1.50 24.88 15.11
CA PRO A 18 -0.67 24.79 13.90
C PRO A 18 -1.48 24.20 12.72
N GLU A 19 -2.37 24.97 12.15
CA GLU A 19 -3.36 24.51 11.16
C GLU A 19 -2.72 23.89 9.91
N MET A 20 -1.65 24.49 9.38
CA MET A 20 -0.94 23.99 8.20
C MET A 20 -0.36 22.60 8.43
N ILE A 21 0.30 22.38 9.56
CA ILE A 21 0.89 21.07 9.90
C ILE A 21 -0.23 20.02 10.10
N LEU A 22 -1.30 20.42 10.81
CA LEU A 22 -2.45 19.53 11.04
C LEU A 22 -3.21 19.21 9.74
N ALA A 23 -3.32 20.15 8.81
CA ALA A 23 -3.94 19.91 7.50
C ALA A 23 -3.10 18.95 6.65
N GLY A 24 -1.78 19.18 6.54
CA GLY A 24 -0.87 18.28 5.83
C GLY A 24 -0.89 16.85 6.40
N ARG A 25 -0.93 16.76 7.74
CA ARG A 25 -1.07 15.47 8.43
C ARG A 25 -2.37 14.76 8.06
N ARG A 26 -3.51 15.45 8.12
CA ARG A 26 -4.81 14.87 7.77
C ARG A 26 -4.85 14.36 6.33
N ILE A 27 -4.23 15.07 5.38
CA ILE A 27 -4.09 14.61 4.00
C ILE A 27 -3.29 13.31 3.96
N ASN A 28 -2.14 13.29 4.62
CA ASN A 28 -1.29 12.09 4.66
C ASN A 28 -1.99 10.90 5.36
N ASP A 29 -2.71 11.15 6.45
CA ASP A 29 -3.46 10.11 7.18
C ASP A 29 -4.61 9.51 6.35
N ASN A 30 -5.19 10.28 5.43
CA ASN A 30 -6.26 9.82 4.54
C ASN A 30 -5.76 9.25 3.20
N MET A 31 -4.45 9.21 2.97
CA MET A 31 -3.90 8.78 1.68
C MET A 31 -4.19 7.31 1.37
N GLY A 32 -4.17 6.43 2.38
CA GLY A 32 -4.52 5.02 2.21
C GLY A 32 -5.94 4.84 1.66
N LEU A 33 -6.93 5.49 2.30
CA LEU A 33 -8.33 5.50 1.85
C LEU A 33 -8.48 6.06 0.44
N TYR A 34 -7.78 7.14 0.11
CA TYR A 34 -7.79 7.72 -1.23
C TYR A 34 -7.30 6.72 -2.28
N ILE A 35 -6.18 6.04 -2.03
CA ILE A 35 -5.60 5.03 -2.93
C ILE A 35 -6.59 3.90 -3.17
N VAL A 36 -7.14 3.32 -2.11
CA VAL A 36 -8.11 2.23 -2.22
C VAL A 36 -9.36 2.67 -2.99
N GLY A 37 -9.85 3.89 -2.74
CA GLY A 37 -10.95 4.46 -3.51
C GLY A 37 -10.65 4.60 -5.01
N GLN A 38 -9.41 4.92 -5.41
CA GLN A 38 -9.02 4.93 -6.81
C GLN A 38 -8.96 3.50 -7.39
N VAL A 39 -8.42 2.54 -6.63
CA VAL A 39 -8.39 1.13 -7.05
C VAL A 39 -9.79 0.58 -7.24
N TYR A 40 -10.74 0.87 -6.34
CA TYR A 40 -12.14 0.44 -6.50
C TYR A 40 -12.80 1.00 -7.78
N LYS A 41 -12.51 2.24 -8.15
CA LYS A 41 -12.98 2.80 -9.42
C LYS A 41 -12.41 2.05 -10.62
N LEU A 42 -11.13 1.69 -10.59
CA LEU A 42 -10.49 0.91 -11.65
C LEU A 42 -11.06 -0.51 -11.73
N MET A 43 -11.31 -1.16 -10.59
CA MET A 43 -11.96 -2.46 -10.52
C MET A 43 -13.37 -2.41 -11.14
N ALA A 44 -14.17 -1.38 -10.78
CA ALA A 44 -15.51 -1.19 -11.34
C ALA A 44 -15.47 -1.02 -12.87
N ASN A 45 -14.53 -0.21 -13.39
CA ASN A 45 -14.35 -0.01 -14.82
C ASN A 45 -14.00 -1.31 -15.58
N LYS A 46 -13.35 -2.25 -14.88
CA LYS A 46 -12.98 -3.56 -15.41
C LYS A 46 -13.98 -4.66 -15.08
N ASN A 47 -15.12 -4.35 -14.45
CA ASN A 47 -16.11 -5.32 -13.97
C ASN A 47 -15.53 -6.37 -13.00
N ILE A 48 -14.61 -5.96 -12.14
CA ILE A 48 -14.04 -6.77 -11.07
C ILE A 48 -14.82 -6.48 -9.78
N HIS A 49 -15.36 -7.53 -9.15
CA HIS A 49 -16.03 -7.40 -7.86
C HIS A 49 -15.01 -7.18 -6.74
N VAL A 50 -15.31 -6.28 -5.80
CA VAL A 50 -14.43 -5.98 -4.67
C VAL A 50 -14.46 -7.13 -3.66
N GLU A 51 -15.65 -7.47 -3.18
CA GLU A 51 -15.83 -8.54 -2.20
C GLU A 51 -15.32 -9.89 -2.76
N GLY A 52 -14.48 -10.56 -1.97
CA GLY A 52 -13.87 -11.83 -2.34
C GLY A 52 -12.71 -11.73 -3.35
N SER A 53 -12.35 -10.52 -3.82
CA SER A 53 -11.21 -10.34 -4.71
C SER A 53 -9.88 -10.65 -4.00
N ASN A 54 -8.91 -11.15 -4.77
CA ASN A 54 -7.55 -11.40 -4.31
C ASN A 54 -6.68 -10.17 -4.59
N VAL A 55 -6.15 -9.56 -3.55
CA VAL A 55 -5.32 -8.36 -3.61
C VAL A 55 -3.89 -8.71 -3.23
N LEU A 56 -2.93 -8.40 -4.09
CA LEU A 56 -1.50 -8.47 -3.80
C LEU A 56 -0.99 -7.07 -3.46
N ILE A 57 -0.40 -6.92 -2.28
CA ILE A 57 0.30 -5.69 -1.88
C ILE A 57 1.80 -6.00 -1.87
N MET A 58 2.55 -5.32 -2.74
CA MET A 58 4.01 -5.44 -2.87
C MET A 58 4.70 -4.31 -2.11
N GLY A 59 5.28 -4.67 -0.96
CA GLY A 59 5.89 -3.76 0.00
C GLY A 59 5.00 -3.46 1.20
N LEU A 60 5.55 -3.64 2.41
CA LEU A 60 4.91 -3.36 3.69
C LEU A 60 5.72 -2.39 4.53
N THR A 61 7.04 -2.35 4.34
CA THR A 61 7.96 -1.55 5.15
C THR A 61 7.72 -0.05 4.97
N PHE A 62 8.18 0.74 5.95
CA PHE A 62 7.99 2.19 5.99
C PHE A 62 8.61 2.91 4.78
N LYS A 63 9.74 2.40 4.29
CA LYS A 63 10.45 2.92 3.11
C LYS A 63 11.25 1.82 2.42
N GLU A 64 11.69 2.11 1.20
CA GLU A 64 12.48 1.22 0.38
C GLU A 64 13.78 0.75 1.07
N ASN A 65 14.12 -0.52 0.85
CA ASN A 65 15.37 -1.15 1.29
C ASN A 65 15.65 -1.03 2.80
N CYS A 66 14.59 -1.10 3.60
CA CYS A 66 14.68 -0.95 5.05
C CYS A 66 13.66 -1.90 5.73
N PRO A 67 14.05 -2.70 6.73
CA PRO A 67 13.16 -3.66 7.38
C PRO A 67 12.16 -3.03 8.37
N ASP A 68 12.19 -1.70 8.57
CA ASP A 68 11.35 -1.01 9.54
C ASP A 68 9.89 -0.94 9.10
N ILE A 69 8.99 -1.57 9.85
CA ILE A 69 7.54 -1.57 9.60
C ILE A 69 6.78 -0.55 10.46
N ARG A 70 7.46 0.16 11.35
CA ARG A 70 6.81 1.14 12.23
C ARG A 70 6.28 2.33 11.46
N ASN A 71 5.03 2.70 11.75
CA ASN A 71 4.34 3.83 11.09
C ASN A 71 4.20 3.70 9.56
N THR A 72 4.24 2.48 9.03
CA THR A 72 3.94 2.28 7.60
C THR A 72 2.48 2.62 7.31
N ARG A 73 2.24 3.36 6.23
CA ARG A 73 0.89 3.70 5.77
C ARG A 73 0.29 2.63 4.85
N VAL A 74 1.04 1.60 4.54
CA VAL A 74 0.51 0.44 3.82
C VAL A 74 -0.53 -0.30 4.65
N LEU A 75 -0.45 -0.22 5.97
CA LEU A 75 -1.45 -0.78 6.87
C LEU A 75 -2.86 -0.22 6.61
N ASP A 76 -2.97 1.09 6.39
CA ASP A 76 -4.25 1.73 6.11
C ASP A 76 -4.90 1.13 4.83
N ILE A 77 -4.07 0.76 3.84
CA ILE A 77 -4.51 0.11 2.60
C ILE A 77 -4.97 -1.33 2.89
N VAL A 78 -4.18 -2.08 3.67
CA VAL A 78 -4.52 -3.46 4.06
C VAL A 78 -5.85 -3.50 4.81
N GLU A 79 -6.01 -2.65 5.83
CA GLU A 79 -7.22 -2.58 6.67
C GLU A 79 -8.46 -2.24 5.84
N GLU A 80 -8.35 -1.32 4.88
CA GLU A 80 -9.48 -0.92 4.05
C GLU A 80 -9.93 -2.05 3.12
N PHE A 81 -8.99 -2.78 2.49
CA PHE A 81 -9.35 -3.95 1.69
C PHE A 81 -9.91 -5.09 2.55
N GLN A 82 -9.38 -5.29 3.75
CA GLN A 82 -9.93 -6.28 4.69
C GLN A 82 -11.37 -5.94 5.09
N SER A 83 -11.65 -4.66 5.37
CA SER A 83 -13.00 -4.20 5.72
C SER A 83 -14.03 -4.44 4.61
N SER A 84 -13.56 -4.54 3.37
CA SER A 84 -14.35 -4.84 2.17
C SER A 84 -14.38 -6.32 1.81
N ASN A 85 -13.99 -7.21 2.74
CA ASN A 85 -13.96 -8.67 2.57
C ASN A 85 -13.09 -9.15 1.39
N CYS A 86 -11.98 -8.47 1.09
CA CYS A 86 -10.99 -8.93 0.13
C CYS A 86 -10.04 -9.95 0.78
N ASN A 87 -9.48 -10.87 -0.04
CA ASN A 87 -8.39 -11.74 0.36
C ASN A 87 -7.06 -11.02 0.07
N ILE A 88 -6.20 -10.85 1.07
CA ILE A 88 -5.00 -10.03 0.92
C ILE A 88 -3.76 -10.87 1.14
N ASP A 89 -2.87 -10.84 0.15
CA ASP A 89 -1.50 -11.30 0.26
C ASP A 89 -0.56 -10.09 0.30
N VAL A 90 0.33 -10.06 1.28
CA VAL A 90 1.38 -9.06 1.40
C VAL A 90 2.72 -9.71 1.10
N TYR A 91 3.47 -9.14 0.17
CA TYR A 91 4.81 -9.58 -0.18
C TYR A 91 5.82 -8.44 0.00
N ASP A 92 6.79 -8.66 0.87
CA ASP A 92 7.88 -7.72 1.11
C ASP A 92 9.18 -8.49 1.41
N PRO A 93 10.25 -8.32 0.60
CA PRO A 93 11.50 -9.05 0.79
C PRO A 93 12.33 -8.58 2.00
N TRP A 94 12.01 -7.43 2.58
CA TRP A 94 12.74 -6.82 3.70
C TRP A 94 12.07 -7.03 5.07
N VAL A 95 10.79 -7.40 5.08
CA VAL A 95 10.02 -7.50 6.32
C VAL A 95 10.42 -8.70 7.16
N ASP A 96 10.55 -8.50 8.48
CA ASP A 96 10.53 -9.62 9.43
C ASP A 96 9.08 -10.11 9.60
N LYS A 97 8.82 -11.34 9.14
CA LYS A 97 7.48 -11.92 9.15
C LYS A 97 6.94 -12.11 10.58
N ASN A 98 7.82 -12.44 11.54
CA ASN A 98 7.41 -12.62 12.92
C ASN A 98 7.02 -11.28 13.55
N GLU A 99 7.74 -10.21 13.22
CA GLU A 99 7.41 -8.85 13.65
C GLU A 99 6.08 -8.40 13.05
N ALA A 100 5.88 -8.58 11.73
CA ALA A 100 4.63 -8.23 11.05
C ALA A 100 3.42 -9.00 11.62
N ALA A 101 3.59 -10.28 11.90
CA ALA A 101 2.53 -11.09 12.50
C ALA A 101 2.20 -10.63 13.92
N ARG A 102 3.21 -10.31 14.73
CA ARG A 102 3.04 -9.89 16.13
C ARG A 102 2.43 -8.50 16.25
N GLU A 103 2.93 -7.54 15.47
CA GLU A 103 2.56 -6.12 15.60
C GLU A 103 1.25 -5.78 14.86
N TYR A 104 1.00 -6.45 13.71
CA TYR A 104 -0.09 -6.08 12.80
C TYR A 104 -1.01 -7.24 12.41
N SER A 105 -0.78 -8.46 12.92
CA SER A 105 -1.51 -9.67 12.51
C SER A 105 -1.47 -9.95 11.00
N ILE A 106 -0.42 -9.49 10.32
CA ILE A 106 -0.16 -9.73 8.90
C ILE A 106 0.87 -10.84 8.77
N ASN A 107 0.57 -11.84 7.93
CA ASN A 107 1.49 -12.93 7.59
C ASN A 107 2.00 -12.75 6.16
N PRO A 108 3.14 -12.07 5.93
CA PRO A 108 3.67 -11.88 4.59
C PRO A 108 4.00 -13.20 3.92
N ILE A 109 3.62 -13.33 2.64
CA ILE A 109 3.89 -14.52 1.83
C ILE A 109 5.37 -14.57 1.41
N ASP A 110 5.87 -15.77 1.06
CA ASP A 110 7.24 -15.95 0.57
C ASP A 110 7.42 -15.41 -0.84
N TYR A 111 6.42 -15.63 -1.69
CA TYR A 111 6.43 -15.15 -3.07
C TYR A 111 5.01 -15.12 -3.66
N PRO A 112 4.68 -14.14 -4.53
CA PRO A 112 3.37 -14.05 -5.14
C PRO A 112 3.04 -15.20 -6.09
N ILE A 113 1.77 -15.62 -6.07
CA ILE A 113 1.24 -16.69 -6.93
C ILE A 113 0.92 -16.11 -8.31
N THR A 114 1.41 -16.76 -9.35
CA THR A 114 1.13 -16.36 -10.75
C THR A 114 -0.35 -16.58 -11.09
N GLY A 115 -0.98 -15.57 -11.74
CA GLY A 115 -2.36 -15.66 -12.24
C GLY A 115 -3.44 -15.66 -11.14
N ASN A 116 -3.12 -15.17 -9.93
CA ASN A 116 -4.03 -15.31 -8.77
C ASN A 116 -4.74 -14.02 -8.37
N TYR A 117 -4.22 -12.85 -8.74
CA TYR A 117 -4.68 -11.59 -8.16
C TYR A 117 -5.57 -10.78 -9.09
N ASP A 118 -6.64 -10.24 -8.53
CA ASP A 118 -7.55 -9.28 -9.17
C ASP A 118 -6.98 -7.87 -9.10
N VAL A 119 -6.14 -7.60 -8.08
CA VAL A 119 -5.48 -6.31 -7.86
C VAL A 119 -4.03 -6.55 -7.46
N ILE A 120 -3.12 -5.76 -8.04
CA ILE A 120 -1.71 -5.68 -7.65
C ILE A 120 -1.39 -4.23 -7.31
N ILE A 121 -0.85 -3.99 -6.12
CA ILE A 121 -0.45 -2.66 -5.65
C ILE A 121 1.05 -2.64 -5.39
N LEU A 122 1.76 -1.75 -6.06
CA LEU A 122 3.17 -1.47 -5.79
C LEU A 122 3.24 -0.37 -4.72
N ALA A 123 3.43 -0.76 -3.46
CA ALA A 123 3.31 0.14 -2.31
C ALA A 123 4.65 0.70 -1.82
N VAL A 124 5.75 -0.04 -1.99
CA VAL A 124 7.11 0.37 -1.61
C VAL A 124 8.08 0.10 -2.76
N ALA A 125 9.03 1.03 -2.99
CA ALA A 125 9.94 0.97 -4.14
C ALA A 125 11.24 0.21 -3.83
N HIS A 126 11.14 -1.04 -3.34
CA HIS A 126 12.33 -1.87 -3.12
C HIS A 126 13.10 -2.12 -4.41
N ASP A 127 14.42 -2.19 -4.31
CA ASP A 127 15.31 -2.50 -5.43
C ASP A 127 14.95 -3.82 -6.12
N GLU A 128 14.49 -4.80 -5.35
CA GLU A 128 14.04 -6.09 -5.86
C GLU A 128 12.85 -5.93 -6.80
N PHE A 129 11.91 -5.04 -6.49
CA PHE A 129 10.75 -4.77 -7.36
C PHE A 129 11.15 -3.98 -8.60
N GLN A 130 12.09 -3.03 -8.47
CA GLN A 130 12.60 -2.28 -9.61
C GLN A 130 13.35 -3.16 -10.63
N LYS A 131 14.04 -4.21 -10.14
CA LYS A 131 14.78 -5.17 -10.96
C LYS A 131 13.87 -6.24 -11.59
N LEU A 132 12.65 -6.42 -11.09
CA LEU A 132 11.71 -7.37 -11.70
C LEU A 132 11.28 -6.87 -13.08
N PRO A 133 11.32 -7.72 -14.11
CA PRO A 133 10.71 -7.37 -15.37
C PRO A 133 9.21 -7.08 -15.19
N VAL A 134 8.71 -6.03 -15.83
CA VAL A 134 7.29 -5.65 -15.77
C VAL A 134 6.36 -6.84 -16.10
N LYS A 135 6.75 -7.66 -17.08
CA LYS A 135 6.03 -8.90 -17.44
C LYS A 135 5.90 -9.85 -16.26
N ARG A 136 6.88 -9.88 -15.35
CA ARG A 136 6.83 -10.75 -14.16
C ARG A 136 5.83 -10.20 -13.15
N ILE A 137 5.81 -8.90 -12.89
CA ILE A 137 4.80 -8.27 -12.03
C ILE A 137 3.40 -8.52 -12.59
N LYS A 138 3.19 -8.26 -13.88
CA LYS A 138 1.92 -8.49 -14.56
C LYS A 138 1.47 -9.95 -14.54
N SER A 139 2.41 -10.90 -14.52
CA SER A 139 2.08 -12.32 -14.48
C SER A 139 1.43 -12.78 -13.17
N PHE A 140 1.48 -12.01 -12.10
CA PHE A 140 0.77 -12.30 -10.86
C PHE A 140 -0.73 -12.05 -10.99
N GLY A 141 -1.14 -11.11 -11.86
CA GLY A 141 -2.54 -10.82 -12.14
C GLY A 141 -3.26 -11.95 -12.87
N LYS A 142 -4.57 -12.05 -12.67
CA LYS A 142 -5.48 -12.87 -13.48
C LYS A 142 -5.49 -12.35 -14.92
N GLU A 143 -6.33 -12.90 -15.77
CA GLU A 143 -6.52 -12.39 -17.13
C GLU A 143 -7.04 -10.95 -17.14
N ASN A 144 -7.95 -10.64 -16.21
CA ASN A 144 -8.48 -9.30 -15.98
C ASN A 144 -8.13 -8.87 -14.55
N TYR A 145 -7.30 -7.84 -14.41
CA TYR A 145 -6.81 -7.34 -13.11
C TYR A 145 -6.51 -5.84 -13.16
N VAL A 146 -6.33 -5.24 -11.99
CA VAL A 146 -5.86 -3.87 -11.81
C VAL A 146 -4.42 -3.86 -11.32
N LEU A 147 -3.55 -3.09 -11.99
CA LEU A 147 -2.19 -2.80 -11.53
C LEU A 147 -2.09 -1.33 -11.13
N TYR A 148 -1.89 -1.07 -9.85
CA TYR A 148 -1.79 0.28 -9.30
C TYR A 148 -0.38 0.55 -8.73
N ASP A 149 0.26 1.62 -9.18
CA ASP A 149 1.63 1.97 -8.80
C ASP A 149 1.66 3.25 -7.95
N ILE A 150 1.89 3.09 -6.64
CA ILE A 150 1.99 4.24 -5.70
C ILE A 150 3.34 4.96 -5.83
N LYS A 151 4.37 4.24 -6.28
CA LYS A 151 5.77 4.68 -6.18
C LYS A 151 6.45 5.05 -7.49
N TYR A 152 5.69 5.06 -8.59
CA TYR A 152 6.23 5.38 -9.92
C TYR A 152 7.39 4.44 -10.34
N LEU A 153 7.26 3.15 -9.99
CA LEU A 153 8.21 2.11 -10.39
C LEU A 153 8.13 1.77 -11.88
N LEU A 154 6.93 1.88 -12.42
CA LEU A 154 6.61 1.51 -13.80
C LEU A 154 6.24 2.75 -14.61
N ARG A 155 6.27 2.61 -15.95
CA ARG A 155 5.80 3.68 -16.84
C ARG A 155 4.29 3.79 -16.79
N GLU A 156 3.76 4.95 -17.15
CA GLU A 156 2.32 5.24 -17.11
C GLU A 156 1.50 4.31 -18.00
N ASP A 157 2.05 3.94 -19.17
CA ASP A 157 1.42 3.03 -20.12
C ASP A 157 1.47 1.54 -19.70
N GLU A 158 2.14 1.24 -18.60
CA GLU A 158 2.29 -0.12 -18.09
C GLU A 158 1.35 -0.44 -16.92
N VAL A 159 0.67 0.57 -16.35
CA VAL A 159 -0.20 0.46 -15.18
C VAL A 159 -1.61 0.95 -15.50
N ASP A 160 -2.60 0.53 -14.69
CA ASP A 160 -3.98 1.01 -14.81
C ASP A 160 -4.18 2.35 -14.08
N GLY A 161 -3.36 2.62 -13.08
CA GLY A 161 -3.36 3.87 -12.35
C GLY A 161 -2.14 4.01 -11.46
N ARG A 162 -1.90 5.25 -11.04
CA ARG A 162 -0.83 5.61 -10.09
C ARG A 162 -1.24 6.82 -9.26
N LEU A 163 -0.53 7.07 -8.17
CA LEU A 163 -0.80 8.17 -7.26
C LEU A 163 -0.47 9.52 -7.92
#